data_d5903a7bbab1b9775bc502b218aabd6c
#
_entry.id   d5903a7bbab1b9775bc502b218aabd6c
#
_cell.length_a   1.000
_cell.length_b   1.000
_cell.length_c   1.000
_cell.angle_alpha   90.00
_cell.angle_beta   90.00
_cell.angle_gamma   90.00
#
_symmetry.space_group_name_H-M   'P 1'
#
loop_
_entity.id
_entity.type
_entity.pdbx_description
1 polymer ?
#
loop_
_entity_poly.entity_id
_entity_poly.type
_entity_poly.pdbx_seq_one_letter_code
_entity_poly.pdbx_strand_id
1 'polypeptide(L)'
;PTHATSDMNMAEDRIGPERIRGAYAWQRFRAQGTVIAAGSDFPVESPNPFFGLHAAITRQGHDDQPDGGWYPTQRLTAEQALRAFTLDAAFAAHQEKSLGTLEPGKWADFILVDRDIFAIAPQEIWRTQVLETWVGGVRVFAR
;
A
#
# COMPACT_ATOMS: atom_id res chain seq x y z
N PRO A 1 2.71 -0.07 -5.02
CA PRO A 1 1.34 0.06 -5.56
C PRO A 1 1.11 1.35 -6.35
N THR A 2 1.77 2.45 -6.00
CA THR A 2 1.65 3.75 -6.67
C THR A 2 1.99 3.65 -8.17
N HIS A 3 2.96 2.83 -8.55
CA HIS A 3 3.31 2.58 -9.96
C HIS A 3 2.09 2.18 -10.80
N ALA A 4 1.16 1.39 -10.26
CA ALA A 4 -0.02 1.00 -11.02
C ALA A 4 -0.89 2.20 -11.40
N THR A 5 -0.95 3.23 -10.56
CA THR A 5 -1.73 4.45 -10.87
C THR A 5 -0.92 5.49 -11.66
N SER A 6 0.39 5.54 -11.46
CA SER A 6 1.28 6.40 -12.25
C SER A 6 1.39 5.90 -13.70
N ASP A 7 1.41 4.58 -13.90
CA ASP A 7 1.65 3.95 -15.20
C ASP A 7 0.36 3.66 -16.00
N MET A 8 -0.82 3.72 -15.38
CA MET A 8 -2.08 3.30 -16.00
C MET A 8 -2.36 3.94 -17.36
N ASN A 9 -1.89 5.17 -17.58
CA ASN A 9 -2.11 5.91 -18.84
C ASN A 9 -1.17 5.47 -19.98
N MET A 10 -0.12 4.70 -19.67
CA MET A 10 0.86 4.29 -20.69
C MET A 10 1.14 2.79 -20.72
N ALA A 11 0.87 2.07 -19.64
CA ALA A 11 1.26 0.67 -19.52
C ALA A 11 0.64 -0.21 -20.60
N GLU A 12 -0.66 -0.03 -20.86
CA GLU A 12 -1.37 -0.80 -21.87
C GLU A 12 -0.87 -0.49 -23.30
N ASP A 13 -0.56 0.76 -23.60
CA ASP A 13 0.02 1.19 -24.88
C ASP A 13 1.41 0.56 -25.09
N ARG A 14 2.17 0.39 -24.02
CA ARG A 14 3.53 -0.15 -24.09
C ARG A 14 3.59 -1.66 -24.24
N ILE A 15 2.73 -2.39 -23.55
CA ILE A 15 2.80 -3.85 -23.51
C ILE A 15 1.62 -4.56 -24.19
N GLY A 16 0.60 -3.82 -24.57
CA GLY A 16 -0.59 -4.29 -25.31
C GLY A 16 -1.63 -5.01 -24.44
N PRO A 17 -2.86 -5.20 -24.97
CA PRO A 17 -4.03 -5.66 -24.22
C PRO A 17 -3.93 -7.09 -23.69
N GLU A 18 -3.09 -7.92 -24.27
CA GLU A 18 -2.88 -9.29 -23.80
C GLU A 18 -1.94 -9.32 -22.57
N ARG A 19 -0.78 -8.65 -22.64
CA ARG A 19 0.23 -8.71 -21.59
C ARG A 19 -0.13 -7.87 -20.37
N ILE A 20 -0.92 -6.80 -20.54
CA ILE A 20 -1.36 -5.95 -19.43
C ILE A 20 -2.15 -6.74 -18.38
N ARG A 21 -2.78 -7.83 -18.74
CA ARG A 21 -3.51 -8.72 -17.81
C ARG A 21 -2.59 -9.36 -16.75
N GLY A 22 -1.29 -9.44 -17.03
CA GLY A 22 -0.28 -9.93 -16.09
C GLY A 22 0.46 -8.83 -15.35
N ALA A 23 0.27 -7.55 -15.72
CA ALA A 23 0.90 -6.42 -15.06
C ALA A 23 0.09 -5.95 -13.86
N TYR A 24 0.79 -5.57 -12.78
CA TYR A 24 0.16 -5.09 -11.54
C TYR A 24 -0.94 -6.04 -11.03
N ALA A 25 -0.76 -7.36 -11.24
CA ALA A 25 -1.80 -8.38 -11.05
C ALA A 25 -1.77 -8.94 -9.61
N TRP A 26 -1.90 -8.08 -8.60
CA TRP A 26 -1.68 -8.40 -7.19
C TRP A 26 -2.61 -9.49 -6.67
N GLN A 27 -3.92 -9.46 -7.01
CA GLN A 27 -4.83 -10.48 -6.57
C GLN A 27 -4.55 -11.85 -7.21
N ARG A 28 -4.06 -11.89 -8.44
CA ARG A 28 -3.65 -13.14 -9.08
C ARG A 28 -2.45 -13.77 -8.39
N PHE A 29 -1.45 -12.96 -8.00
CA PHE A 29 -0.31 -13.45 -7.21
C PHE A 29 -0.76 -13.94 -5.83
N ARG A 30 -1.62 -13.19 -5.14
CA ARG A 30 -2.15 -13.62 -3.84
C ARG A 30 -2.95 -14.91 -3.92
N ALA A 31 -3.77 -15.08 -4.98
CA ALA A 31 -4.53 -16.30 -5.19
C ALA A 31 -3.65 -17.57 -5.37
N GLN A 32 -2.38 -17.38 -5.73
CA GLN A 32 -1.37 -18.44 -5.82
C GLN A 32 -0.60 -18.63 -4.51
N GLY A 33 -0.95 -17.91 -3.44
CA GLY A 33 -0.25 -17.96 -2.15
C GLY A 33 1.01 -17.07 -2.07
N THR A 34 1.26 -16.22 -3.07
CA THR A 34 2.42 -15.31 -3.06
C THR A 34 2.22 -14.22 -1.99
N VAL A 35 3.22 -14.03 -1.15
CA VAL A 35 3.32 -12.88 -0.23
C VAL A 35 3.71 -11.66 -1.05
N ILE A 36 2.97 -10.55 -0.87
CA ILE A 36 3.24 -9.29 -1.57
C ILE A 36 3.71 -8.25 -0.57
N ALA A 37 4.99 -7.95 -0.59
CA ALA A 37 5.55 -6.81 0.13
C ALA A 37 5.37 -5.54 -0.71
N ALA A 38 4.86 -4.48 -0.09
CA ALA A 38 4.66 -3.18 -0.71
C ALA A 38 5.65 -2.14 -0.20
N GLY A 39 5.92 -1.15 -1.03
CA GLY A 39 6.75 0.01 -0.73
C GLY A 39 6.50 1.11 -1.76
N SER A 40 7.16 2.25 -1.60
CA SER A 40 7.03 3.40 -2.50
C SER A 40 8.03 3.39 -3.65
N ASP A 41 9.13 2.63 -3.52
CA ASP A 41 10.27 2.72 -4.43
C ASP A 41 10.84 4.16 -4.53
N PHE A 42 10.79 4.89 -3.38
CA PHE A 42 11.34 6.25 -3.33
C PHE A 42 12.82 6.26 -3.78
N PRO A 43 13.24 7.21 -4.63
CA PRO A 43 12.58 8.46 -5.02
C PRO A 43 11.71 8.38 -6.29
N VAL A 44 11.46 7.20 -6.85
CA VAL A 44 10.64 7.04 -8.05
C VAL A 44 9.20 7.48 -7.78
N GLU A 45 8.64 7.08 -6.64
CA GLU A 45 7.34 7.53 -6.16
C GLU A 45 7.45 8.27 -4.84
N SER A 46 6.38 8.93 -4.41
CA SER A 46 6.32 9.61 -3.11
C SER A 46 6.57 8.64 -1.97
N PRO A 47 7.35 8.98 -0.94
CA PRO A 47 7.57 8.14 0.23
C PRO A 47 6.34 8.03 1.14
N ASN A 48 5.26 8.78 0.88
CA ASN A 48 4.05 8.75 1.68
C ASN A 48 3.32 7.39 1.54
N PRO A 49 3.25 6.56 2.59
CA PRO A 49 2.66 5.22 2.50
C PRO A 49 1.15 5.26 2.21
N PHE A 50 0.46 6.35 2.57
CA PHE A 50 -0.98 6.48 2.30
C PHE A 50 -1.30 6.65 0.82
N PHE A 51 -0.36 7.14 0.01
CA PHE A 51 -0.48 7.14 -1.46
C PHE A 51 -0.47 5.71 -2.00
N GLY A 52 0.43 4.87 -1.48
CA GLY A 52 0.48 3.46 -1.84
C GLY A 52 -0.74 2.67 -1.37
N LEU A 53 -1.22 2.92 -0.13
CA LEU A 53 -2.44 2.30 0.38
C LEU A 53 -3.66 2.68 -0.48
N HIS A 54 -3.82 3.98 -0.78
CA HIS A 54 -4.87 4.47 -1.68
C HIS A 54 -4.81 3.77 -3.03
N ALA A 55 -3.66 3.79 -3.70
CA ALA A 55 -3.47 3.16 -5.01
C ALA A 55 -3.76 1.64 -4.98
N ALA A 56 -3.36 0.94 -3.91
CA ALA A 56 -3.61 -0.49 -3.75
C ALA A 56 -5.10 -0.82 -3.61
N ILE A 57 -5.86 0.02 -2.92
CA ILE A 57 -7.27 -0.21 -2.58
C ILE A 57 -8.20 0.29 -3.67
N THR A 58 -7.89 1.45 -4.28
CA THR A 58 -8.77 2.08 -5.28
C THR A 58 -8.38 1.78 -6.71
N ARG A 59 -7.07 1.69 -7.00
CA ARG A 59 -6.48 1.70 -8.34
C ARG A 59 -6.90 2.94 -9.14
N GLN A 60 -7.01 4.07 -8.44
CA GLN A 60 -7.37 5.38 -8.98
C GLN A 60 -6.27 6.39 -8.70
N GLY A 61 -6.20 7.43 -9.52
CA GLY A 61 -5.47 8.65 -9.19
C GLY A 61 -6.14 9.42 -8.04
N HIS A 62 -5.50 10.49 -7.57
CA HIS A 62 -6.07 11.36 -6.54
C HIS A 62 -7.23 12.24 -7.07
N ASP A 63 -7.54 12.15 -8.36
CA ASP A 63 -8.70 12.72 -9.05
C ASP A 63 -9.89 11.74 -9.15
N ASP A 64 -9.78 10.60 -8.46
CA ASP A 64 -10.76 9.50 -8.45
C ASP A 64 -10.95 8.84 -9.83
N GLN A 65 -9.99 9.01 -10.76
CA GLN A 65 -10.02 8.39 -12.07
C GLN A 65 -9.07 7.19 -12.20
N PRO A 66 -9.41 6.21 -13.07
CA PRO A 66 -10.69 6.01 -13.76
C PRO A 66 -11.80 5.56 -12.80
N ASP A 67 -13.05 5.84 -13.15
CA ASP A 67 -14.20 5.39 -12.34
C ASP A 67 -14.16 3.87 -12.12
N GLY A 68 -14.38 3.45 -10.86
CA GLY A 68 -14.27 2.05 -10.46
C GLY A 68 -12.83 1.50 -10.37
N GLY A 69 -11.82 2.26 -10.79
CA GLY A 69 -10.40 1.87 -10.73
C GLY A 69 -9.88 1.10 -11.94
N TRP A 70 -8.62 1.31 -12.25
CA TRP A 70 -7.92 0.63 -13.35
C TRP A 70 -7.71 -0.86 -13.05
N TYR A 71 -8.28 -1.75 -13.87
CA TYR A 71 -8.32 -3.21 -13.62
C TYR A 71 -8.79 -3.55 -12.19
N PRO A 72 -10.04 -3.22 -11.82
CA PRO A 72 -10.52 -3.24 -10.43
C PRO A 72 -10.50 -4.63 -9.77
N THR A 73 -10.47 -5.70 -10.56
CA THR A 73 -10.32 -7.08 -10.05
C THR A 73 -8.98 -7.33 -9.36
N GLN A 74 -8.01 -6.43 -9.54
CA GLN A 74 -6.70 -6.51 -8.92
C GLN A 74 -6.56 -5.61 -7.68
N ARG A 75 -7.63 -4.93 -7.24
CA ARG A 75 -7.63 -4.14 -6.00
C ARG A 75 -7.36 -5.02 -4.79
N LEU A 76 -6.62 -4.50 -3.84
CA LEU A 76 -6.47 -5.10 -2.52
C LEU A 76 -7.58 -4.60 -1.59
N THR A 77 -7.96 -5.40 -0.58
CA THR A 77 -8.75 -4.88 0.55
C THR A 77 -7.86 -3.99 1.42
N ALA A 78 -8.46 -3.19 2.32
CA ALA A 78 -7.70 -2.33 3.24
C ALA A 78 -6.76 -3.16 4.12
N GLU A 79 -7.21 -4.32 4.63
CA GLU A 79 -6.39 -5.23 5.43
C GLU A 79 -5.23 -5.82 4.61
N GLN A 80 -5.50 -6.22 3.36
CA GLN A 80 -4.46 -6.76 2.47
C GLN A 80 -3.41 -5.69 2.16
N ALA A 81 -3.85 -4.46 1.88
CA ALA A 81 -2.95 -3.35 1.60
C ALA A 81 -2.11 -2.98 2.83
N LEU A 82 -2.73 -2.82 4.00
CA LEU A 82 -2.00 -2.53 5.24
C LEU A 82 -0.99 -3.64 5.56
N ARG A 83 -1.40 -4.91 5.45
CA ARG A 83 -0.52 -6.05 5.66
C ARG A 83 0.67 -6.03 4.71
N ALA A 84 0.48 -5.68 3.44
CA ALA A 84 1.55 -5.59 2.45
C ALA A 84 2.60 -4.54 2.82
N PHE A 85 2.19 -3.39 3.41
CA PHE A 85 3.07 -2.33 3.88
C PHE A 85 3.68 -2.57 5.26
N THR A 86 3.25 -3.60 6.00
CA THR A 86 3.70 -3.89 7.37
C THR A 86 4.29 -5.29 7.50
N LEU A 87 3.48 -6.30 7.81
CA LEU A 87 3.94 -7.66 8.08
C LEU A 87 4.62 -8.30 6.87
N ASP A 88 4.03 -8.16 5.68
CA ASP A 88 4.57 -8.77 4.46
C ASP A 88 5.86 -8.05 4.01
N ALA A 89 5.99 -6.75 4.27
CA ALA A 89 7.25 -6.01 4.08
C ALA A 89 8.34 -6.48 5.08
N ALA A 90 7.96 -6.69 6.35
CA ALA A 90 8.86 -7.26 7.35
C ALA A 90 9.30 -8.67 6.98
N PHE A 91 8.39 -9.50 6.45
CA PHE A 91 8.71 -10.84 5.92
C PHE A 91 9.73 -10.78 4.78
N ALA A 92 9.55 -9.89 3.82
CA ALA A 92 10.49 -9.71 2.71
C ALA A 92 11.90 -9.27 3.20
N ALA A 93 11.95 -8.56 4.33
CA ALA A 93 13.20 -8.16 4.99
C ALA A 93 13.75 -9.24 5.94
N HIS A 94 13.09 -10.39 6.10
CA HIS A 94 13.41 -11.43 7.09
C HIS A 94 13.37 -10.93 8.55
N GLN A 95 12.49 -9.99 8.84
CA GLN A 95 12.32 -9.34 10.15
C GLN A 95 10.91 -9.53 10.76
N GLU A 96 10.10 -10.41 10.22
CA GLU A 96 8.71 -10.65 10.64
C GLU A 96 8.57 -11.11 12.09
N LYS A 97 9.66 -11.61 12.70
CA LYS A 97 9.70 -11.99 14.11
C LYS A 97 9.85 -10.80 15.06
N SER A 98 10.33 -9.67 14.54
CA SER A 98 10.63 -8.45 15.32
C SER A 98 9.83 -7.24 14.93
N LEU A 99 9.27 -7.22 13.70
CA LEU A 99 8.59 -6.08 13.10
C LEU A 99 7.28 -6.49 12.41
N GLY A 100 6.55 -5.52 11.92
CA GLY A 100 5.39 -5.71 11.04
C GLY A 100 4.05 -5.89 11.74
N THR A 101 4.04 -6.15 13.06
CA THR A 101 2.80 -6.22 13.87
C THR A 101 3.06 -5.65 15.26
N LEU A 102 1.99 -5.22 15.96
CA LEU A 102 2.03 -4.76 17.36
C LEU A 102 1.69 -5.93 18.29
N GLU A 103 2.62 -6.86 18.42
CA GLU A 103 2.49 -8.04 19.28
C GLU A 103 3.55 -8.03 20.39
N PRO A 104 3.26 -8.63 21.57
CA PRO A 104 4.25 -8.77 22.62
C PRO A 104 5.52 -9.47 22.12
N GLY A 105 6.68 -8.90 22.40
CA GLY A 105 7.98 -9.42 21.96
C GLY A 105 8.51 -8.81 20.67
N LYS A 106 7.72 -8.01 19.96
CA LYS A 106 8.17 -7.21 18.80
C LYS A 106 8.49 -5.77 19.19
N TRP A 107 9.20 -5.09 18.33
CA TRP A 107 9.50 -3.68 18.54
C TRP A 107 8.23 -2.84 18.47
N ALA A 108 8.16 -1.83 19.31
CA ALA A 108 7.05 -0.88 19.32
C ALA A 108 7.28 0.21 18.28
N ASP A 109 7.20 -0.21 16.98
CA ASP A 109 7.27 0.66 15.82
C ASP A 109 5.85 0.88 15.30
N PHE A 110 5.33 2.08 15.46
CA PHE A 110 3.97 2.41 15.04
C PHE A 110 3.80 3.91 14.76
N ILE A 111 2.72 4.23 14.10
CA ILE A 111 2.27 5.60 13.87
C ILE A 111 0.88 5.83 14.46
N LEU A 112 0.62 7.04 14.92
CA LEU A 112 -0.74 7.51 15.18
C LEU A 112 -1.17 8.39 14.00
N VAL A 113 -2.40 8.20 13.56
CA VAL A 113 -2.95 8.91 12.40
C VAL A 113 -4.21 9.68 12.77
N ASP A 114 -4.57 10.68 11.96
CA ASP A 114 -5.72 11.57 12.20
C ASP A 114 -7.09 10.93 11.94
N ARG A 115 -7.11 9.75 11.31
CA ARG A 115 -8.37 9.06 10.91
C ARG A 115 -8.22 7.55 10.84
N ASP A 116 -9.34 6.86 10.99
CA ASP A 116 -9.41 5.40 10.81
C ASP A 116 -9.55 5.08 9.31
N ILE A 117 -8.48 4.54 8.71
CA ILE A 117 -8.43 4.18 7.29
C ILE A 117 -9.40 3.05 6.91
N PHE A 118 -9.95 2.31 7.88
CA PHE A 118 -10.95 1.27 7.66
C PHE A 118 -12.38 1.81 7.68
N ALA A 119 -12.59 3.00 8.25
CA ALA A 119 -13.89 3.61 8.41
C ALA A 119 -14.22 4.72 7.40
N ILE A 120 -13.19 5.30 6.77
CA ILE A 120 -13.36 6.36 5.76
C ILE A 120 -13.59 5.81 4.35
N ALA A 121 -14.06 6.66 3.44
CA ALA A 121 -14.11 6.32 2.02
C ALA A 121 -12.66 6.03 1.50
N PRO A 122 -12.47 4.97 0.70
CA PRO A 122 -11.14 4.63 0.17
C PRO A 122 -10.44 5.78 -0.57
N GLN A 123 -11.21 6.65 -1.22
CA GLN A 123 -10.73 7.84 -1.94
C GLN A 123 -10.09 8.89 -1.01
N GLU A 124 -10.40 8.83 0.30
CA GLU A 124 -9.86 9.78 1.29
C GLU A 124 -8.57 9.28 1.97
N ILE A 125 -8.16 8.03 1.74
CA ILE A 125 -7.02 7.40 2.41
C ILE A 125 -5.72 8.19 2.18
N TRP A 126 -5.47 8.69 0.97
CA TRP A 126 -4.26 9.44 0.65
C TRP A 126 -4.10 10.76 1.41
N ARG A 127 -5.21 11.30 1.98
CA ARG A 127 -5.23 12.52 2.80
C ARG A 127 -4.91 12.27 4.27
N THR A 128 -4.71 11.01 4.66
CA THR A 128 -4.39 10.65 6.05
C THR A 128 -3.09 11.29 6.49
N GLN A 129 -3.09 11.84 7.70
CA GLN A 129 -1.94 12.54 8.27
C GLN A 129 -1.38 11.76 9.46
N VAL A 130 -0.06 11.62 9.48
CA VAL A 130 0.64 11.08 10.65
C VAL A 130 0.69 12.16 11.73
N LEU A 131 0.18 11.86 12.90
CA LEU A 131 0.21 12.69 14.09
C LEU A 131 1.46 12.39 14.92
N GLU A 132 1.82 11.12 15.07
CA GLU A 132 3.02 10.69 15.80
C GLU A 132 3.68 9.50 15.10
N THR A 133 5.01 9.41 15.24
CA THR A 133 5.80 8.23 14.85
C THR A 133 6.62 7.75 16.03
N TRP A 134 6.55 6.44 16.28
CA TRP A 134 7.25 5.77 17.36
C TRP A 134 8.15 4.67 16.78
N VAL A 135 9.41 4.63 17.23
CA VAL A 135 10.41 3.64 16.81
C VAL A 135 11.04 3.06 18.06
N GLY A 136 10.97 1.73 18.24
CA GLY A 136 11.47 1.03 19.41
C GLY A 136 10.85 1.54 20.72
N GLY A 137 9.59 2.01 20.69
CA GLY A 137 8.90 2.60 21.85
C GLY A 137 9.30 4.05 22.18
N VAL A 138 10.12 4.68 21.34
CA VAL A 138 10.51 6.10 21.48
C VAL A 138 9.77 6.94 20.44
N ARG A 139 9.10 8.00 20.88
CA ARG A 139 8.46 8.95 19.97
C ARG A 139 9.52 9.78 19.24
N VAL A 140 9.63 9.62 17.93
CA VAL A 140 10.60 10.31 17.08
C VAL A 140 10.00 11.47 16.28
N PHE A 141 8.67 11.51 16.19
CA PHE A 141 7.94 12.60 15.52
C PHE A 141 6.62 12.87 16.24
N ALA A 142 6.23 14.13 16.33
CA ALA A 142 4.90 14.61 16.70
C ALA A 142 4.58 15.87 15.88
N ARG A 143 3.33 15.95 15.38
CA ARG A 143 2.79 17.08 14.62
C ARG A 143 2.21 18.13 15.54
#